data_365951f34df6fd61d213b1877b9ecf14
#
_entry.id   365951f34df6fd61d213b1877b9ecf14
#
_cell.length_a   1.000
_cell.length_b   1.000
_cell.length_c   1.000
_cell.angle_alpha   90.00
_cell.angle_beta   90.00
_cell.angle_gamma   90.00
#
_symmetry.space_group_name_H-M   'P 1'
#
loop_
_entity.id
_entity.type
_entity.pdbx_description
1 polymer ?
#
loop_
_entity_poly.entity_id
_entity_poly.type
_entity_poly.pdbx_seq_one_letter_code
_entity_poly.pdbx_strand_id
1 'polypeptide(L)' 'MTFSAALELLKAGQAVDRAGWNGKGMYIQLQEPDDGSLMTLPYIYMVTVTGDLVPWLASQTDLLADDWQLVELVDEETE' A
#
# COMPACT_ATOMS: atom_id res chain seq x y z
N MET A 1 -13.94 -1.79 -0.97
CA MET A 1 -13.89 -2.69 0.19
C MET A 1 -13.48 -1.93 1.44
N THR A 2 -13.70 -2.50 2.60
CA THR A 2 -13.29 -1.89 3.85
C THR A 2 -11.78 -1.99 4.02
N PHE A 3 -11.23 -1.21 4.96
CA PHE A 3 -9.80 -1.35 5.26
C PHE A 3 -9.47 -2.72 5.82
N SER A 4 -10.40 -3.32 6.56
CA SER A 4 -10.19 -4.67 7.07
C SER A 4 -9.88 -5.65 5.92
N ALA A 5 -10.64 -5.57 4.84
CA ALA A 5 -10.40 -6.41 3.67
C ALA A 5 -9.11 -6.00 2.97
N ALA A 6 -8.84 -4.69 2.89
CA ALA A 6 -7.61 -4.22 2.26
C ALA A 6 -6.38 -4.69 3.03
N LEU A 7 -6.48 -4.72 4.35
CA LEU A 7 -5.35 -5.19 5.17
C LEU A 7 -5.03 -6.66 4.87
N GLU A 8 -6.04 -7.48 4.63
CA GLU A 8 -5.78 -8.86 4.26
C GLU A 8 -5.03 -8.94 2.93
N LEU A 9 -5.37 -8.08 1.99
CA LEU A 9 -4.63 -8.02 0.73
C LEU A 9 -3.18 -7.59 0.95
N LEU A 10 -2.98 -6.60 1.83
CA LEU A 10 -1.62 -6.16 2.16
C LEU A 10 -0.81 -7.31 2.75
N LYS A 11 -1.41 -8.08 3.64
CA LYS A 11 -0.72 -9.22 4.24
C LYS A 11 -0.40 -10.30 3.23
N ALA A 12 -1.15 -10.35 2.14
CA ALA A 12 -0.89 -11.30 1.06
C ALA A 12 0.13 -10.76 0.05
N GLY A 13 0.69 -9.58 0.29
CA GLY A 13 1.70 -9.03 -0.60
C GLY A 13 1.14 -8.16 -1.71
N GLN A 14 -0.14 -7.83 -1.67
CA GLN A 14 -0.77 -7.05 -2.72
C GLN A 14 -0.72 -5.56 -2.38
N ALA A 15 -0.94 -4.72 -3.38
CA ALA A 15 -1.01 -3.28 -3.22
C ALA A 15 -2.46 -2.85 -3.23
N VAL A 16 -2.77 -1.81 -2.45
CA VAL A 16 -4.13 -1.27 -2.39
C VAL A 16 -4.06 0.24 -2.39
N ASP A 17 -5.16 0.86 -2.81
CA ASP A 17 -5.32 2.31 -2.71
C ASP A 17 -6.78 2.60 -2.41
N ARG A 18 -7.09 3.88 -2.27
CA ARG A 18 -8.46 4.34 -2.11
C ARG A 18 -8.90 5.06 -3.37
N ALA A 19 -10.12 4.77 -3.81
CA ALA A 19 -10.68 5.46 -4.96
C ALA A 19 -10.75 6.97 -4.71
N GLY A 20 -10.90 7.38 -3.46
CA GLY A 20 -11.00 8.80 -3.11
C GLY A 20 -9.68 9.53 -3.02
N TRP A 21 -8.55 8.85 -3.16
CA TRP A 21 -7.26 9.55 -3.13
C TRP A 21 -7.08 10.37 -4.39
N ASN A 22 -6.49 11.56 -4.23
CA ASN A 22 -6.35 12.49 -5.34
C ASN A 22 -5.17 12.21 -6.26
N GLY A 23 -4.16 11.53 -5.78
CA GLY A 23 -2.94 11.32 -6.55
C GLY A 23 -3.01 10.07 -7.38
N LYS A 24 -2.61 10.15 -8.63
CA LYS A 24 -2.53 8.98 -9.47
C LYS A 24 -1.24 8.23 -9.17
N GLY A 25 -1.34 6.90 -9.19
CA GLY A 25 -0.18 6.07 -8.96
C GLY A 25 0.19 5.89 -7.51
N MET A 26 -0.59 6.47 -6.60
CA MET A 26 -0.37 6.26 -5.18
C MET A 26 -0.94 4.92 -4.75
N TYR A 27 -0.20 4.22 -3.93
CA TYR A 27 -0.71 2.99 -3.33
C TYR A 27 0.10 2.68 -2.08
N ILE A 28 -0.40 1.75 -1.28
CA ILE A 28 0.33 1.27 -0.11
C ILE A 28 0.58 -0.22 -0.25
N GLN A 29 1.64 -0.67 0.39
CA GLN A 29 2.05 -2.05 0.34
C GLN A 29 2.76 -2.40 1.64
N LEU A 30 2.78 -3.68 1.99
CA LEU A 30 3.45 -4.13 3.21
C LEU A 30 4.90 -4.47 2.90
N GLN A 31 5.81 -4.01 3.74
CA GLN A 31 7.21 -4.36 3.66
C GLN A 31 7.50 -5.40 4.72
N GLU A 32 7.98 -6.57 4.27
CA GLU A 32 8.39 -7.64 5.16
C GLU A 32 9.91 -7.56 5.30
N PRO A 33 10.42 -7.43 6.51
CA PRO A 33 11.86 -7.36 6.69
C PRO A 33 12.53 -8.70 6.37
N ASP A 34 13.78 -8.62 5.97
CA ASP A 34 14.60 -9.81 5.78
C ASP A 34 15.95 -9.56 6.42
N ASP A 35 16.91 -10.46 6.18
CA ASP A 35 18.21 -10.39 6.85
C ASP A 35 18.96 -9.12 6.52
N GLY A 36 18.71 -8.53 5.36
CA GLY A 36 19.39 -7.31 4.97
C GLY A 36 18.66 -6.05 5.34
N SER A 37 17.52 -6.17 6.00
CA SER A 37 16.70 -5.00 6.33
C SER A 37 17.20 -4.32 7.58
N LEU A 38 17.11 -2.99 7.57
CA LEU A 38 17.36 -2.23 8.79
C LEU A 38 16.20 -2.39 9.78
N MET A 39 14.97 -2.39 9.26
CA MET A 39 13.79 -2.58 10.09
C MET A 39 13.62 -4.04 10.43
N THR A 40 13.15 -4.33 11.63
CA THR A 40 13.01 -5.70 12.10
C THR A 40 11.57 -6.18 12.16
N LEU A 41 10.59 -5.29 11.99
CA LEU A 41 9.18 -5.66 11.99
C LEU A 41 8.54 -5.20 10.69
N PRO A 42 7.48 -5.87 10.26
CA PRO A 42 6.77 -5.43 9.06
C PRO A 42 6.18 -4.03 9.24
N TYR A 43 6.07 -3.30 8.15
CA TYR A 43 5.42 -2.00 8.20
C TYR A 43 4.82 -1.71 6.83
N ILE A 44 3.85 -0.78 6.82
CA ILE A 44 3.18 -0.39 5.59
C ILE A 44 3.83 0.90 5.09
N TYR A 45 4.12 0.95 3.81
CA TYR A 45 4.67 2.15 3.19
C TYR A 45 3.78 2.58 2.05
N MET A 46 3.90 3.85 1.69
CA MET A 46 3.17 4.42 0.57
C MET A 46 4.13 4.77 -0.54
N VAL A 47 3.71 4.48 -1.77
CA VAL A 47 4.37 5.01 -2.96
C VAL A 47 3.63 6.30 -3.30
N THR A 48 4.35 7.41 -3.29
CA THR A 48 3.74 8.71 -3.52
C THR A 48 3.56 8.98 -5.01
N VAL A 49 2.90 10.09 -5.32
CA VAL A 49 2.67 10.48 -6.72
C VAL A 49 3.98 10.56 -7.49
N THR A 50 5.04 11.01 -6.82
CA THR A 50 6.34 11.16 -7.48
C THR A 50 7.17 9.90 -7.44
N GLY A 51 6.64 8.81 -6.89
CA GLY A 51 7.36 7.54 -6.85
C GLY A 51 8.23 7.34 -5.64
N ASP A 52 8.19 8.27 -4.68
CA ASP A 52 8.97 8.12 -3.45
C ASP A 52 8.28 7.15 -2.51
N LEU A 53 9.09 6.48 -1.69
CA LEU A 53 8.58 5.54 -0.69
C LEU A 53 8.68 6.20 0.67
N VAL A 54 7.55 6.24 1.37
CA VAL A 54 7.50 6.81 2.71
C VAL A 54 6.71 5.89 3.63
N PRO A 55 7.01 5.88 4.93
CA PRO A 55 6.15 5.14 5.85
C PRO A 55 4.74 5.71 5.81
N TRP A 56 3.76 4.84 5.90
CA TRP A 56 2.36 5.29 5.81
C TRP A 56 1.75 5.35 7.19
N LEU A 57 1.15 6.47 7.51
CA LEU A 57 0.39 6.66 8.74
C LEU A 57 -1.07 6.79 8.35
N ALA A 58 -1.87 5.85 8.80
CA ALA A 58 -3.29 5.82 8.43
C ALA A 58 -4.03 6.91 9.19
N SER A 59 -4.79 7.71 8.48
CA SER A 59 -5.72 8.62 9.12
C SER A 59 -6.97 7.85 9.53
N GLN A 60 -7.77 8.43 10.40
CA GLN A 60 -9.03 7.79 10.74
C GLN A 60 -9.94 7.73 9.53
N THR A 61 -9.90 8.73 8.67
CA THR A 61 -10.66 8.71 7.43
C THR A 61 -10.28 7.49 6.59
N ASP A 62 -8.99 7.19 6.50
CA ASP A 62 -8.53 6.02 5.75
C ASP A 62 -9.02 4.73 6.38
N LEU A 63 -8.94 4.64 7.71
CA LEU A 63 -9.31 3.41 8.40
C LEU A 63 -10.79 3.12 8.29
N LEU A 64 -11.62 4.14 8.24
CA LEU A 64 -13.06 3.99 8.23
C LEU A 64 -13.66 4.03 6.83
N ALA A 65 -12.84 4.24 5.81
CA ALA A 65 -13.32 4.30 4.44
C ALA A 65 -13.70 2.92 3.93
N ASP A 66 -14.61 2.90 2.98
CA ASP A 66 -14.99 1.64 2.33
C ASP A 66 -14.74 1.67 0.83
N ASP A 67 -13.92 2.59 0.37
CA ASP A 67 -13.55 2.71 -1.04
C ASP A 67 -12.16 2.15 -1.35
N TRP A 68 -11.65 1.28 -0.51
CA TRP A 68 -10.37 0.60 -0.75
C TRP A 68 -10.51 -0.34 -1.94
N GLN A 69 -9.43 -0.50 -2.70
CA GLN A 69 -9.46 -1.33 -3.88
C GLN A 69 -8.07 -1.89 -4.14
N LEU A 70 -8.05 -3.02 -4.83
CA LEU A 70 -6.80 -3.68 -5.20
C LEU A 70 -6.15 -2.89 -6.32
N VAL A 71 -4.84 -2.71 -6.20
CA VAL A 71 -4.02 -2.12 -7.26
C VAL A 71 -3.21 -3.24 -7.89
N GLU A 72 -3.34 -3.40 -9.20
CA GLU A 72 -2.53 -4.37 -9.92
C GLU A 72 -1.26 -3.69 -10.39
N LEU A 73 -0.13 -4.21 -9.91
CA LEU A 73 1.16 -3.68 -10.30
C LEU A 73 1.61 -4.38 -11.56
N VAL A 74 1.92 -3.60 -12.58
CA VAL A 74 2.30 -4.13 -13.88
C VAL A 74 3.81 -4.17 -13.96
N ASP A 75 4.33 -5.31 -14.38
CA ASP A 75 5.76 -5.47 -14.57
C ASP A 75 6.12 -4.96 -15.97
N GLU A 76 6.73 -3.82 -16.01
CA GLU A 76 7.02 -3.20 -17.30
C GLU A 76 8.14 -3.85 -18.05
N GLU A 77 8.82 -4.76 -17.42
CA GLU A 77 9.96 -5.41 -18.08
C GLU A 77 9.57 -6.57 -18.96
N THR A 78 8.32 -6.90 -18.98
CA THR A 78 7.90 -8.09 -19.70
C THR A 78 7.73 -7.84 -21.18
N GLU A 79 7.79 -6.60 -21.61
CA GLU A 79 7.54 -6.35 -23.01
C GLU A 79 8.62 -6.76 -23.93
#